data_fc876b4e3f18c019831f1e9ccf1de041
#
_entry.id   fc876b4e3f18c019831f1e9ccf1de041
#
_cell.length_a   1.000
_cell.length_b   1.000
_cell.length_c   1.000
_cell.angle_alpha   90.00
_cell.angle_beta   90.00
_cell.angle_gamma   90.00
#
_symmetry.space_group_name_H-M   'P 1'
#
loop_
_entity.id
_entity.type
_entity.pdbx_description
1 polymer ?
#
loop_
_entity_poly.entity_id
_entity_poly.type
_entity_poly.pdbx_seq_one_letter_code
_entity_poly.pdbx_strand_id
1 'polypeptide(L)'
;MLDTNLDVEKLKKLQFKIMKDVAASALIPLMRIGDQLGLFQKLSALGPITSKKFAEEAKVDERYLREWLYALSATDFVSYDGEKEEFSLSPEQKAVFADEEGPANMLGAYEVLAGQVYAEEKVLEAFKTGNGVAYENACPLCFTGTARFFKPSYQVNLIEKWLPMIDGFGEKMKAGGSFADVGCGHGLSTLMVAQAFPNASVAGFDIHGPSIEEAKKLADSAGILDKIKYEIADSKSYEGKFDYIAFFDCLHDMGDPVGAAKYAYDHLNEG
;
A
#
# COMPACT_ATOMS: atom_id res chain seq x y z
N MET A 1 -3.34 19.87 41.31
CA MET A 1 -2.21 20.82 41.24
C MET A 1 -1.20 20.22 40.26
N LEU A 2 -0.67 21.01 39.32
CA LEU A 2 0.41 20.56 38.47
C LEU A 2 1.68 20.42 39.32
N ASP A 3 2.49 19.39 39.02
CA ASP A 3 3.78 19.16 39.66
C ASP A 3 4.66 20.41 39.58
N THR A 4 5.28 20.84 40.66
CA THR A 4 6.15 22.02 40.73
C THR A 4 7.41 21.93 39.86
N ASN A 5 7.75 20.72 39.38
CA ASN A 5 8.88 20.46 38.50
C ASN A 5 8.51 20.50 37.00
N LEU A 6 7.30 20.91 36.66
CA LEU A 6 6.79 20.86 35.31
C LEU A 6 7.29 22.06 34.49
N ASP A 7 8.03 21.80 33.41
CA ASP A 7 8.45 22.81 32.45
C ASP A 7 7.27 23.16 31.54
N VAL A 8 6.67 24.33 31.76
CA VAL A 8 5.46 24.76 31.05
C VAL A 8 5.69 24.91 29.53
N GLU A 9 6.88 25.33 29.12
CA GLU A 9 7.18 25.47 27.68
C GLU A 9 7.31 24.10 26.98
N LYS A 10 7.90 23.11 27.63
CA LYS A 10 7.92 21.73 27.14
C LYS A 10 6.50 21.13 27.09
N LEU A 11 5.69 21.40 28.10
CA LEU A 11 4.30 20.97 28.13
C LEU A 11 3.51 21.52 26.94
N LYS A 12 3.59 22.82 26.67
CA LYS A 12 2.92 23.47 25.54
C LYS A 12 3.38 22.89 24.20
N LYS A 13 4.69 22.68 24.02
CA LYS A 13 5.23 22.07 22.80
C LYS A 13 4.69 20.66 22.59
N LEU A 14 4.61 19.85 23.65
CA LEU A 14 4.06 18.50 23.58
C LEU A 14 2.56 18.52 23.25
N GLN A 15 1.78 19.39 23.91
CA GLN A 15 0.36 19.55 23.61
C GLN A 15 0.13 19.98 22.16
N PHE A 16 0.91 20.94 21.65
CA PHE A 16 0.79 21.39 20.26
C PHE A 16 1.14 20.30 19.25
N LYS A 17 2.18 19.49 19.54
CA LYS A 17 2.51 18.32 18.73
C LYS A 17 1.34 17.33 18.70
N ILE A 18 0.79 16.96 19.86
CA ILE A 18 -0.35 16.03 19.95
C ILE A 18 -1.55 16.57 19.16
N MET A 19 -1.87 17.87 19.27
CA MET A 19 -2.98 18.46 18.52
C MET A 19 -2.80 18.36 17.01
N LYS A 20 -1.57 18.54 16.51
CA LYS A 20 -1.27 18.33 15.08
C LYS A 20 -1.44 16.87 14.66
N ASP A 21 -0.92 15.94 15.47
CA ASP A 21 -1.00 14.50 15.17
C ASP A 21 -2.47 14.02 15.17
N VAL A 22 -3.28 14.50 16.13
CA VAL A 22 -4.73 14.21 16.20
C VAL A 22 -5.47 14.79 14.99
N ALA A 23 -5.18 16.04 14.62
CA ALA A 23 -5.80 16.67 13.44
C ALA A 23 -5.45 15.91 12.15
N ALA A 24 -4.20 15.48 11.97
CA ALA A 24 -3.78 14.67 10.84
C ALA A 24 -4.50 13.30 10.82
N SER A 25 -4.69 12.67 11.98
CA SER A 25 -5.40 11.38 12.09
C SER A 25 -6.88 11.51 11.68
N ALA A 26 -7.52 12.65 11.92
CA ALA A 26 -8.90 12.90 11.51
C ALA A 26 -9.09 12.93 9.97
N LEU A 27 -8.01 13.08 9.20
CA LEU A 27 -8.06 13.01 7.73
C LEU A 27 -8.24 11.58 7.21
N ILE A 28 -7.88 10.55 7.96
CA ILE A 28 -7.96 9.15 7.50
C ILE A 28 -9.35 8.81 6.95
N PRO A 29 -10.46 8.99 7.69
CA PRO A 29 -11.79 8.70 7.17
C PRO A 29 -12.17 9.61 6.00
N LEU A 30 -11.75 10.88 5.99
CA LEU A 30 -12.07 11.81 4.91
C LEU A 30 -11.39 11.41 3.59
N MET A 31 -10.10 11.05 3.65
CA MET A 31 -9.36 10.57 2.49
C MET A 31 -9.97 9.29 1.92
N ARG A 32 -10.35 8.35 2.79
CA ARG A 32 -11.02 7.12 2.39
C ARG A 32 -12.40 7.34 1.78
N ILE A 33 -13.21 8.25 2.32
CA ILE A 33 -14.51 8.62 1.74
C ILE A 33 -14.30 9.20 0.34
N GLY A 34 -13.34 10.12 0.18
CA GLY A 34 -13.01 10.70 -1.11
C GLY A 34 -12.56 9.66 -2.14
N ASP A 35 -11.74 8.71 -1.73
CA ASP A 35 -11.27 7.58 -2.55
C ASP A 35 -12.44 6.66 -2.96
N GLN A 36 -13.22 6.16 -2.01
CA GLN A 36 -14.33 5.23 -2.25
C GLN A 36 -15.43 5.82 -3.15
N LEU A 37 -15.67 7.13 -3.08
CA LEU A 37 -16.65 7.84 -3.92
C LEU A 37 -16.04 8.33 -5.24
N GLY A 38 -14.73 8.15 -5.45
CA GLY A 38 -14.00 8.63 -6.63
C GLY A 38 -14.00 10.16 -6.74
N LEU A 39 -14.01 10.87 -5.60
CA LEU A 39 -14.12 12.33 -5.59
C LEU A 39 -12.85 13.00 -6.11
N PHE A 40 -11.68 12.45 -5.85
CA PHE A 40 -10.41 12.99 -6.37
C PHE A 40 -10.33 12.89 -7.89
N GLN A 41 -10.68 11.76 -8.47
CA GLN A 41 -10.71 11.55 -9.92
C GLN A 41 -11.71 12.46 -10.59
N LYS A 42 -12.93 12.60 -10.02
CA LYS A 42 -13.97 13.50 -10.53
C LYS A 42 -13.53 14.96 -10.47
N LEU A 43 -12.98 15.41 -9.33
CA LEU A 43 -12.49 16.78 -9.17
C LEU A 43 -11.33 17.06 -10.14
N SER A 44 -10.44 16.09 -10.35
CA SER A 44 -9.37 16.18 -11.34
C SER A 44 -9.87 16.37 -12.77
N ALA A 45 -10.95 15.68 -13.14
CA ALA A 45 -11.54 15.74 -14.48
C ALA A 45 -12.36 17.00 -14.73
N LEU A 46 -13.10 17.47 -13.72
CA LEU A 46 -13.98 18.63 -13.84
C LEU A 46 -13.22 19.96 -13.79
N GLY A 47 -12.04 19.99 -13.15
CA GLY A 47 -11.27 21.22 -12.93
C GLY A 47 -11.87 22.11 -11.83
N PRO A 48 -11.61 23.41 -11.84
CA PRO A 48 -12.18 24.32 -10.82
C PRO A 48 -13.71 24.31 -10.85
N ILE A 49 -14.32 24.05 -9.70
CA ILE A 49 -15.77 23.85 -9.59
C ILE A 49 -16.27 24.23 -8.19
N THR A 50 -17.47 24.81 -8.10
CA THR A 50 -18.12 25.09 -6.81
C THR A 50 -18.63 23.80 -6.16
N SER A 51 -18.73 23.78 -4.84
CA SER A 51 -19.26 22.62 -4.09
C SER A 51 -20.62 22.14 -4.57
N LYS A 52 -21.50 23.10 -4.91
CA LYS A 52 -22.86 22.80 -5.38
C LYS A 52 -22.86 22.05 -6.71
N LYS A 53 -22.11 22.55 -7.70
CA LYS A 53 -22.00 21.86 -9.01
C LYS A 53 -21.29 20.52 -8.87
N PHE A 54 -20.26 20.46 -8.04
CA PHE A 54 -19.52 19.22 -7.83
C PHE A 54 -20.38 18.15 -7.16
N ALA A 55 -21.27 18.53 -6.20
CA ALA A 55 -22.21 17.61 -5.59
C ALA A 55 -23.22 17.02 -6.61
N GLU A 56 -23.71 17.85 -7.51
CA GLU A 56 -24.59 17.43 -8.62
C GLU A 56 -23.89 16.39 -9.52
N GLU A 57 -22.64 16.68 -9.95
CA GLU A 57 -21.85 15.78 -10.81
C GLU A 57 -21.41 14.51 -10.10
N ALA A 58 -21.04 14.60 -8.83
CA ALA A 58 -20.64 13.46 -8.01
C ALA A 58 -21.81 12.63 -7.50
N LYS A 59 -23.05 13.16 -7.57
CA LYS A 59 -24.29 12.57 -7.04
C LYS A 59 -24.21 12.29 -5.54
N VAL A 60 -23.72 13.27 -4.78
CA VAL A 60 -23.61 13.22 -3.33
C VAL A 60 -24.29 14.42 -2.70
N ASP A 61 -24.54 14.37 -1.40
CA ASP A 61 -25.11 15.48 -0.66
C ASP A 61 -24.13 16.66 -0.60
N GLU A 62 -24.58 17.87 -0.95
CA GLU A 62 -23.76 19.06 -1.04
C GLU A 62 -23.17 19.47 0.32
N ARG A 63 -23.95 19.37 1.39
CA ARG A 63 -23.50 19.79 2.72
C ARG A 63 -22.29 18.95 3.17
N TYR A 64 -22.36 17.63 3.01
CA TYR A 64 -21.24 16.74 3.34
C TYR A 64 -20.05 16.95 2.44
N LEU A 65 -20.27 17.09 1.12
CA LEU A 65 -19.18 17.36 0.16
C LEU A 65 -18.49 18.67 0.45
N ARG A 66 -19.21 19.73 0.77
CA ARG A 66 -18.64 21.04 1.09
C ARG A 66 -17.76 20.99 2.33
N GLU A 67 -18.21 20.34 3.40
CA GLU A 67 -17.40 20.15 4.61
C GLU A 67 -16.14 19.32 4.32
N TRP A 68 -16.25 18.28 3.50
CA TRP A 68 -15.12 17.49 3.03
C TRP A 68 -14.12 18.33 2.25
N LEU A 69 -14.57 19.14 1.30
CA LEU A 69 -13.74 20.06 0.52
C LEU A 69 -13.02 21.08 1.40
N TYR A 70 -13.72 21.71 2.33
CA TYR A 70 -13.09 22.65 3.25
C TYR A 70 -12.08 21.99 4.19
N ALA A 71 -12.37 20.81 4.70
CA ALA A 71 -11.43 20.07 5.54
C ALA A 71 -10.13 19.75 4.79
N LEU A 72 -10.23 19.30 3.53
CA LEU A 72 -9.05 19.01 2.71
C LEU A 72 -8.34 20.29 2.23
N SER A 73 -9.06 21.38 1.99
CA SER A 73 -8.44 22.65 1.64
C SER A 73 -7.67 23.26 2.81
N ALA A 74 -8.16 23.08 4.04
CA ALA A 74 -7.45 23.54 5.24
C ALA A 74 -6.12 22.79 5.50
N THR A 75 -5.88 21.71 4.80
CA THR A 75 -4.65 20.90 4.88
C THR A 75 -3.85 20.88 3.55
N ASP A 76 -4.19 21.77 2.62
CA ASP A 76 -3.55 21.89 1.30
C ASP A 76 -3.68 20.63 0.42
N PHE A 77 -4.63 19.72 0.71
CA PHE A 77 -4.90 18.54 -0.11
C PHE A 77 -5.85 18.81 -1.28
N VAL A 78 -6.63 19.89 -1.18
CA VAL A 78 -7.47 20.45 -2.24
C VAL A 78 -7.20 21.94 -2.30
N SER A 79 -7.08 22.48 -3.51
CA SER A 79 -6.92 23.92 -3.73
C SER A 79 -8.28 24.62 -3.67
N TYR A 80 -8.35 25.79 -3.06
CA TYR A 80 -9.56 26.61 -2.95
C TYR A 80 -9.31 28.06 -3.37
N ASP A 81 -10.12 28.53 -4.30
CA ASP A 81 -10.18 29.96 -4.73
C ASP A 81 -11.34 30.62 -3.99
N GLY A 82 -11.03 31.42 -2.97
CA GLY A 82 -12.04 32.09 -2.13
C GLY A 82 -12.79 33.23 -2.82
N GLU A 83 -12.30 33.78 -3.95
CA GLU A 83 -13.02 34.81 -4.72
C GLU A 83 -14.12 34.20 -5.60
N LYS A 84 -13.85 32.99 -6.14
CA LYS A 84 -14.78 32.27 -6.99
C LYS A 84 -15.57 31.19 -6.26
N GLU A 85 -15.19 30.89 -5.02
CA GLU A 85 -15.71 29.76 -4.25
C GLU A 85 -15.53 28.41 -4.96
N GLU A 86 -14.42 28.26 -5.70
CA GLU A 86 -14.12 27.07 -6.51
C GLU A 86 -13.01 26.22 -5.88
N PHE A 87 -13.19 24.90 -5.99
CA PHE A 87 -12.23 23.87 -5.57
C PHE A 87 -11.59 23.23 -6.78
N SER A 88 -10.32 22.88 -6.67
CA SER A 88 -9.58 22.21 -7.72
C SER A 88 -8.43 21.37 -7.17
N LEU A 89 -7.79 20.57 -8.01
CA LEU A 89 -6.53 19.91 -7.70
C LEU A 89 -5.41 20.50 -8.54
N SER A 90 -4.29 20.85 -7.90
CA SER A 90 -3.03 21.17 -8.59
C SER A 90 -2.49 19.93 -9.33
N PRO A 91 -1.52 20.07 -10.25
CA PRO A 91 -0.87 18.92 -10.88
C PRO A 91 -0.30 17.92 -9.87
N GLU A 92 0.31 18.39 -8.77
CA GLU A 92 0.87 17.55 -7.71
C GLU A 92 -0.23 16.82 -6.93
N GLN A 93 -1.31 17.53 -6.56
CA GLN A 93 -2.45 16.93 -5.88
C GLN A 93 -3.14 15.87 -6.77
N LYS A 94 -3.25 16.10 -8.08
CA LYS A 94 -3.74 15.12 -9.05
C LYS A 94 -2.87 13.87 -9.09
N ALA A 95 -1.56 14.03 -9.17
CA ALA A 95 -0.61 12.93 -9.21
C ALA A 95 -0.68 12.07 -7.92
N VAL A 96 -0.90 12.69 -6.75
CA VAL A 96 -0.92 12.00 -5.45
C VAL A 96 -2.27 11.36 -5.15
N PHE A 97 -3.40 11.98 -5.56
CA PHE A 97 -4.73 11.55 -5.12
C PHE A 97 -5.66 11.09 -6.24
N ALA A 98 -5.44 11.48 -7.50
CA ALA A 98 -6.38 11.20 -8.57
C ALA A 98 -5.84 10.22 -9.63
N ASP A 99 -4.54 10.09 -9.77
CA ASP A 99 -3.89 9.18 -10.71
C ASP A 99 -3.60 7.84 -10.02
N GLU A 100 -4.54 6.90 -10.10
CA GLU A 100 -4.46 5.58 -9.44
C GLU A 100 -3.30 4.72 -9.98
N GLU A 101 -2.96 4.89 -11.25
CA GLU A 101 -1.86 4.16 -11.90
C GLU A 101 -0.53 4.92 -11.84
N GLY A 102 -0.57 6.15 -11.34
CA GLY A 102 0.59 7.03 -11.29
C GLY A 102 1.61 6.66 -10.22
N PRO A 103 2.90 6.97 -10.47
CA PRO A 103 3.99 6.61 -9.58
C PRO A 103 4.05 7.43 -8.28
N ALA A 104 3.13 8.37 -8.09
CA ALA A 104 3.06 9.23 -6.91
C ALA A 104 1.80 9.00 -6.06
N ASN A 105 0.95 8.03 -6.40
CA ASN A 105 -0.29 7.77 -5.67
C ASN A 105 -0.02 7.38 -4.21
N MET A 106 -0.76 7.98 -3.26
CA MET A 106 -0.60 7.76 -1.83
C MET A 106 -1.89 7.30 -1.12
N LEU A 107 -2.99 7.07 -1.85
CA LEU A 107 -4.27 6.71 -1.23
C LEU A 107 -4.22 5.37 -0.51
N GLY A 108 -3.42 4.42 -0.99
CA GLY A 108 -3.21 3.14 -0.32
C GLY A 108 -2.72 3.27 1.12
N ALA A 109 -1.93 4.30 1.44
CA ALA A 109 -1.47 4.55 2.81
C ALA A 109 -2.63 4.79 3.80
N TYR A 110 -3.65 5.55 3.39
CA TYR A 110 -4.84 5.79 4.23
C TYR A 110 -5.69 4.53 4.40
N GLU A 111 -5.66 3.63 3.44
CA GLU A 111 -6.33 2.33 3.53
C GLU A 111 -5.64 1.42 4.55
N VAL A 112 -4.30 1.33 4.51
CA VAL A 112 -3.50 0.61 5.53
C VAL A 112 -3.76 1.16 6.93
N LEU A 113 -3.69 2.49 7.11
CA LEU A 113 -3.92 3.13 8.41
C LEU A 113 -5.32 2.83 8.96
N ALA A 114 -6.35 2.85 8.11
CA ALA A 114 -7.69 2.46 8.53
C ALA A 114 -7.74 0.98 8.95
N GLY A 115 -7.07 0.09 8.23
CA GLY A 115 -6.96 -1.33 8.59
C GLY A 115 -6.31 -1.53 9.96
N GLN A 116 -5.26 -0.76 10.28
CA GLN A 116 -4.62 -0.79 11.60
C GLN A 116 -5.56 -0.36 12.72
N VAL A 117 -6.35 0.70 12.52
CA VAL A 117 -7.36 1.13 13.51
C VAL A 117 -8.41 0.04 13.74
N TYR A 118 -8.88 -0.64 12.68
CA TYR A 118 -9.81 -1.76 12.83
C TYR A 118 -9.22 -2.99 13.54
N ALA A 119 -7.89 -3.12 13.55
CA ALA A 119 -7.20 -4.22 14.24
C ALA A 119 -6.96 -3.96 15.74
N GLU A 120 -7.30 -2.77 16.27
CA GLU A 120 -6.95 -2.33 17.63
C GLU A 120 -7.31 -3.36 18.70
N GLU A 121 -8.53 -3.94 18.69
CA GLU A 121 -8.96 -4.91 19.70
C GLU A 121 -8.11 -6.18 19.69
N LYS A 122 -7.72 -6.67 18.49
CA LYS A 122 -6.85 -7.85 18.34
C LYS A 122 -5.44 -7.57 18.85
N VAL A 123 -4.92 -6.39 18.54
CA VAL A 123 -3.60 -5.94 19.00
C VAL A 123 -3.62 -5.75 20.53
N LEU A 124 -4.69 -5.19 21.11
CA LEU A 124 -4.85 -5.06 22.55
C LEU A 124 -4.81 -6.42 23.26
N GLU A 125 -5.42 -7.45 22.67
CA GLU A 125 -5.35 -8.79 23.21
C GLU A 125 -3.95 -9.41 23.10
N ALA A 126 -3.26 -9.16 21.97
CA ALA A 126 -1.88 -9.57 21.79
C ALA A 126 -0.93 -8.93 22.82
N PHE A 127 -1.15 -7.67 23.19
CA PHE A 127 -0.40 -7.02 24.28
C PHE A 127 -0.55 -7.72 25.63
N LYS A 128 -1.73 -8.31 25.91
CA LYS A 128 -1.98 -9.01 27.17
C LYS A 128 -1.41 -10.42 27.19
N THR A 129 -1.44 -11.10 26.06
CA THR A 129 -1.16 -12.54 25.97
C THR A 129 0.20 -12.88 25.39
N GLY A 130 0.79 -12.00 24.60
CA GLY A 130 2.02 -12.27 23.83
C GLY A 130 1.82 -13.17 22.61
N ASN A 131 0.57 -13.55 22.27
CA ASN A 131 0.29 -14.50 21.19
C ASN A 131 0.38 -13.89 19.77
N GLY A 132 0.56 -12.56 19.67
CA GLY A 132 0.54 -11.87 18.39
C GLY A 132 -0.84 -11.84 17.72
N VAL A 133 -0.89 -11.34 16.48
CA VAL A 133 -2.06 -11.40 15.62
C VAL A 133 -1.63 -12.13 14.35
N ALA A 134 -2.23 -13.30 14.08
CA ALA A 134 -1.92 -14.06 12.88
C ALA A 134 -2.27 -13.21 11.62
N TYR A 135 -1.39 -13.25 10.61
CA TYR A 135 -1.51 -12.41 9.41
C TYR A 135 -2.87 -12.59 8.71
N GLU A 136 -3.34 -13.82 8.58
CA GLU A 136 -4.65 -14.14 8.01
C GLU A 136 -5.85 -13.51 8.75
N ASN A 137 -5.64 -13.09 9.99
CA ASN A 137 -6.63 -12.42 10.82
C ASN A 137 -6.54 -10.88 10.76
N ALA A 138 -5.64 -10.33 9.94
CA ALA A 138 -5.56 -8.89 9.72
C ALA A 138 -6.84 -8.36 9.05
N CYS A 139 -7.05 -7.05 9.15
CA CYS A 139 -8.17 -6.42 8.45
C CYS A 139 -7.96 -6.51 6.92
N PRO A 140 -9.00 -6.86 6.13
CA PRO A 140 -8.89 -6.88 4.66
C PRO A 140 -8.31 -5.60 4.05
N LEU A 141 -8.54 -4.44 4.67
CA LEU A 141 -7.96 -3.16 4.25
C LEU A 141 -6.43 -3.12 4.37
N CYS A 142 -5.84 -3.95 5.23
CA CYS A 142 -4.38 -4.03 5.29
C CYS A 142 -3.81 -4.67 4.02
N PHE A 143 -4.44 -5.74 3.51
CA PHE A 143 -3.96 -6.43 2.31
C PHE A 143 -4.11 -5.56 1.05
N THR A 144 -5.30 -5.01 0.82
CA THR A 144 -5.57 -4.15 -0.35
C THR A 144 -4.77 -2.85 -0.27
N GLY A 145 -4.75 -2.22 0.90
CA GLY A 145 -4.02 -0.98 1.12
C GLY A 145 -2.52 -1.13 0.94
N THR A 146 -1.93 -2.23 1.45
CA THR A 146 -0.49 -2.52 1.28
C THR A 146 -0.14 -2.71 -0.20
N ALA A 147 -0.93 -3.49 -0.93
CA ALA A 147 -0.73 -3.67 -2.37
C ALA A 147 -0.79 -2.34 -3.14
N ARG A 148 -1.78 -1.48 -2.84
CA ARG A 148 -1.90 -0.14 -3.44
C ARG A 148 -0.77 0.80 -3.04
N PHE A 149 -0.34 0.74 -1.77
CA PHE A 149 0.71 1.61 -1.25
C PHE A 149 2.08 1.33 -1.89
N PHE A 150 2.43 0.05 -2.08
CA PHE A 150 3.72 -0.33 -2.68
C PHE A 150 3.73 -0.26 -4.21
N LYS A 151 2.56 -0.31 -4.87
CA LYS A 151 2.44 -0.28 -6.34
C LYS A 151 3.28 0.82 -7.00
N PRO A 152 3.19 2.11 -6.60
CA PRO A 152 4.00 3.18 -7.19
C PRO A 152 5.51 2.94 -7.07
N SER A 153 5.94 2.44 -5.91
CA SER A 153 7.35 2.16 -5.65
C SER A 153 7.88 1.02 -6.52
N TYR A 154 7.13 -0.05 -6.67
CA TYR A 154 7.50 -1.16 -7.56
C TYR A 154 7.55 -0.73 -9.02
N GLN A 155 6.57 0.05 -9.50
CA GLN A 155 6.53 0.53 -10.86
C GLN A 155 7.77 1.34 -11.25
N VAL A 156 8.28 2.17 -10.34
CA VAL A 156 9.43 3.05 -10.60
C VAL A 156 10.77 2.35 -10.37
N ASN A 157 10.82 1.40 -9.42
CA ASN A 157 12.11 0.98 -8.91
C ASN A 157 12.41 -0.51 -9.12
N LEU A 158 11.41 -1.40 -9.12
CA LEU A 158 11.65 -2.84 -9.05
C LEU A 158 12.52 -3.32 -10.21
N ILE A 159 12.06 -3.12 -11.45
CA ILE A 159 12.73 -3.65 -12.64
C ILE A 159 13.94 -2.82 -13.05
N GLU A 160 13.83 -1.47 -12.94
CA GLU A 160 14.83 -0.57 -13.50
C GLU A 160 15.95 -0.23 -12.51
N LYS A 161 15.73 -0.43 -11.20
CA LYS A 161 16.71 -0.02 -10.18
C LYS A 161 17.08 -1.14 -9.21
N TRP A 162 16.10 -1.79 -8.55
CA TRP A 162 16.42 -2.71 -7.47
C TRP A 162 16.98 -4.04 -7.97
N LEU A 163 16.32 -4.70 -8.89
CA LEU A 163 16.80 -5.97 -9.42
C LEU A 163 18.15 -5.85 -10.18
N PRO A 164 18.42 -4.77 -10.94
CA PRO A 164 19.74 -4.57 -11.55
C PRO A 164 20.90 -4.35 -10.56
N MET A 165 20.64 -4.06 -9.29
CA MET A 165 21.68 -4.00 -8.26
C MET A 165 22.28 -5.38 -7.93
N ILE A 166 21.61 -6.45 -8.32
CA ILE A 166 22.09 -7.82 -8.17
C ILE A 166 22.91 -8.17 -9.41
N ASP A 167 24.18 -8.44 -9.23
CA ASP A 167 25.11 -8.76 -10.32
C ASP A 167 24.58 -9.94 -11.16
N GLY A 168 24.52 -9.77 -12.48
CA GLY A 168 24.12 -10.82 -13.42
C GLY A 168 22.61 -11.15 -13.42
N PHE A 169 21.78 -10.49 -12.58
CA PHE A 169 20.34 -10.80 -12.48
C PHE A 169 19.65 -10.76 -13.84
N GLY A 170 19.77 -9.65 -14.56
CA GLY A 170 19.07 -9.46 -15.83
C GLY A 170 19.47 -10.45 -16.91
N GLU A 171 20.75 -10.82 -16.97
CA GLU A 171 21.29 -11.81 -17.92
C GLU A 171 20.76 -13.21 -17.58
N LYS A 172 20.83 -13.61 -16.32
CA LYS A 172 20.34 -14.90 -15.84
C LYS A 172 18.85 -15.07 -16.10
N MET A 173 18.04 -14.04 -15.76
CA MET A 173 16.60 -14.09 -15.97
C MET A 173 16.22 -14.12 -17.45
N LYS A 174 16.88 -13.36 -18.32
CA LYS A 174 16.68 -13.42 -19.78
C LYS A 174 17.05 -14.78 -20.37
N ALA A 175 18.02 -15.48 -19.80
CA ALA A 175 18.43 -16.81 -20.20
C ALA A 175 17.50 -17.93 -19.69
N GLY A 176 16.42 -17.61 -18.98
CA GLY A 176 15.48 -18.60 -18.46
C GLY A 176 15.72 -18.95 -16.98
N GLY A 177 16.30 -18.04 -16.23
CA GLY A 177 16.48 -18.18 -14.78
C GLY A 177 15.18 -18.31 -14.02
N SER A 178 15.27 -18.68 -12.75
CA SER A 178 14.11 -18.90 -11.87
C SER A 178 14.07 -17.90 -10.71
N PHE A 179 12.87 -17.42 -10.41
CA PHE A 179 12.62 -16.42 -9.38
C PHE A 179 11.44 -16.79 -8.50
N ALA A 180 11.61 -16.70 -7.19
CA ALA A 180 10.55 -16.84 -6.21
C ALA A 180 10.31 -15.52 -5.47
N ASP A 181 9.05 -15.13 -5.37
CA ASP A 181 8.55 -14.02 -4.56
C ASP A 181 7.80 -14.60 -3.36
N VAL A 182 8.43 -14.57 -2.19
CA VAL A 182 7.90 -15.18 -0.96
C VAL A 182 7.26 -14.10 -0.09
N GLY A 183 5.97 -14.28 0.21
CA GLY A 183 5.11 -13.23 0.77
C GLY A 183 4.65 -12.28 -0.34
N CYS A 184 4.26 -12.83 -1.50
CA CYS A 184 3.96 -12.03 -2.70
C CYS A 184 2.67 -11.21 -2.60
N GLY A 185 1.83 -11.41 -1.58
CA GLY A 185 0.57 -10.73 -1.41
C GLY A 185 -0.32 -10.83 -2.65
N HIS A 186 -0.78 -9.71 -3.19
CA HIS A 186 -1.58 -9.64 -4.42
C HIS A 186 -0.75 -9.84 -5.71
N GLY A 187 0.52 -10.24 -5.61
CA GLY A 187 1.34 -10.69 -6.72
C GLY A 187 1.81 -9.61 -7.70
N LEU A 188 1.79 -8.33 -7.31
CA LEU A 188 2.19 -7.26 -8.23
C LEU A 188 3.67 -7.31 -8.59
N SER A 189 4.56 -7.47 -7.62
CA SER A 189 6.00 -7.66 -7.83
C SER A 189 6.29 -8.88 -8.69
N THR A 190 5.64 -10.01 -8.38
CA THR A 190 5.71 -11.27 -9.14
C THR A 190 5.31 -11.07 -10.60
N LEU A 191 4.17 -10.40 -10.84
CA LEU A 191 3.66 -10.08 -12.18
C LEU A 191 4.67 -9.22 -12.96
N MET A 192 5.19 -8.17 -12.36
CA MET A 192 6.15 -7.26 -13.00
C MET A 192 7.45 -7.98 -13.40
N VAL A 193 7.94 -8.88 -12.55
CA VAL A 193 9.12 -9.70 -12.89
C VAL A 193 8.81 -10.64 -14.06
N ALA A 194 7.66 -11.30 -14.06
CA ALA A 194 7.27 -12.21 -15.15
C ALA A 194 7.08 -11.48 -16.49
N GLN A 195 6.52 -10.26 -16.46
CA GLN A 195 6.39 -9.42 -17.65
C GLN A 195 7.75 -8.95 -18.20
N ALA A 196 8.66 -8.55 -17.32
CA ALA A 196 9.98 -8.07 -17.69
C ALA A 196 10.89 -9.21 -18.24
N PHE A 197 10.69 -10.44 -17.76
CA PHE A 197 11.52 -11.60 -18.08
C PHE A 197 10.67 -12.79 -18.58
N PRO A 198 10.10 -12.72 -19.79
CA PRO A 198 9.11 -13.70 -20.29
C PRO A 198 9.67 -15.11 -20.48
N ASN A 199 10.98 -15.29 -20.48
CA ASN A 199 11.64 -16.59 -20.57
C ASN A 199 11.92 -17.21 -19.19
N ALA A 200 11.80 -16.43 -18.13
CA ALA A 200 12.09 -16.88 -16.77
C ALA A 200 10.95 -17.73 -16.19
N SER A 201 11.29 -18.61 -15.25
CA SER A 201 10.33 -19.32 -14.42
C SER A 201 10.06 -18.50 -13.16
N VAL A 202 8.84 -17.97 -13.02
CA VAL A 202 8.48 -17.09 -11.90
C VAL A 202 7.42 -17.74 -11.03
N ALA A 203 7.62 -17.71 -9.72
CA ALA A 203 6.66 -18.20 -8.73
C ALA A 203 6.39 -17.16 -7.66
N GLY A 204 5.14 -17.07 -7.20
CA GLY A 204 4.69 -16.28 -6.06
C GLY A 204 4.10 -17.17 -4.98
N PHE A 205 4.54 -16.99 -3.75
CA PHE A 205 4.10 -17.74 -2.58
C PHE A 205 3.57 -16.79 -1.52
N ASP A 206 2.42 -17.11 -0.95
CA ASP A 206 1.87 -16.37 0.20
C ASP A 206 1.04 -17.33 1.07
N ILE A 207 1.02 -17.07 2.37
CA ILE A 207 0.22 -17.86 3.31
C ILE A 207 -1.26 -17.51 3.22
N HIS A 208 -1.60 -16.29 2.77
CA HIS A 208 -2.95 -15.78 2.71
C HIS A 208 -3.64 -16.17 1.39
N GLY A 209 -4.50 -17.20 1.44
CA GLY A 209 -5.20 -17.72 0.27
C GLY A 209 -5.96 -16.66 -0.55
N PRO A 210 -6.75 -15.75 0.06
CA PRO A 210 -7.39 -14.67 -0.67
C PRO A 210 -6.43 -13.76 -1.45
N SER A 211 -5.23 -13.48 -0.93
CA SER A 211 -4.21 -12.72 -1.65
C SER A 211 -3.72 -13.46 -2.89
N ILE A 212 -3.51 -14.77 -2.79
CA ILE A 212 -3.12 -15.60 -3.95
C ILE A 212 -4.22 -15.59 -5.02
N GLU A 213 -5.50 -15.62 -4.65
CA GLU A 213 -6.59 -15.53 -5.63
C GLU A 213 -6.63 -14.15 -6.31
N GLU A 214 -6.35 -13.06 -5.62
CA GLU A 214 -6.20 -11.74 -6.23
C GLU A 214 -4.97 -11.67 -7.15
N ALA A 215 -3.85 -12.28 -6.75
CA ALA A 215 -2.64 -12.38 -7.59
C ALA A 215 -2.91 -13.11 -8.91
N LYS A 216 -3.66 -14.23 -8.85
CA LYS A 216 -4.09 -14.98 -10.04
C LYS A 216 -4.99 -14.14 -10.95
N LYS A 217 -5.98 -13.42 -10.39
CA LYS A 217 -6.86 -12.53 -11.17
C LYS A 217 -6.07 -11.40 -11.85
N LEU A 218 -5.09 -10.84 -11.14
CA LEU A 218 -4.22 -9.80 -11.69
C LEU A 218 -3.42 -10.33 -12.89
N ALA A 219 -2.81 -11.52 -12.76
CA ALA A 219 -2.05 -12.17 -13.82
C ALA A 219 -2.92 -12.61 -15.00
N ASP A 220 -4.16 -13.08 -14.73
CA ASP A 220 -5.14 -13.44 -15.76
C ASP A 220 -5.55 -12.20 -16.57
N SER A 221 -5.85 -11.10 -15.89
CA SER A 221 -6.17 -9.81 -16.53
C SER A 221 -5.02 -9.28 -17.40
N ALA A 222 -3.78 -9.61 -17.04
CA ALA A 222 -2.58 -9.29 -17.82
C ALA A 222 -2.29 -10.34 -18.94
N GLY A 223 -3.05 -11.41 -19.03
CA GLY A 223 -2.91 -12.46 -20.04
C GLY A 223 -1.66 -13.34 -19.89
N ILE A 224 -1.12 -13.47 -18.69
CA ILE A 224 0.10 -14.26 -18.42
C ILE A 224 -0.01 -15.18 -17.19
N LEU A 225 -1.21 -15.50 -16.76
CA LEU A 225 -1.42 -16.41 -15.62
C LEU A 225 -0.74 -17.78 -15.82
N ASP A 226 -0.75 -18.29 -17.02
CA ASP A 226 -0.11 -19.56 -17.41
C ASP A 226 1.42 -19.56 -17.28
N LYS A 227 2.03 -18.39 -17.14
CA LYS A 227 3.50 -18.21 -17.01
C LYS A 227 3.97 -18.03 -15.57
N ILE A 228 3.05 -17.93 -14.61
CA ILE A 228 3.38 -17.68 -13.21
C ILE A 228 2.78 -18.79 -12.34
N LYS A 229 3.60 -19.42 -11.52
CA LYS A 229 3.13 -20.35 -10.50
C LYS A 229 2.74 -19.56 -9.25
N TYR A 230 1.45 -19.46 -8.93
CA TYR A 230 0.98 -18.94 -7.63
C TYR A 230 0.53 -20.06 -6.71
N GLU A 231 1.05 -20.11 -5.48
CA GLU A 231 0.78 -21.17 -4.52
C GLU A 231 0.60 -20.63 -3.11
N ILE A 232 -0.37 -21.21 -2.38
CA ILE A 232 -0.56 -20.92 -0.95
C ILE A 232 0.50 -21.73 -0.20
N ALA A 233 1.49 -21.04 0.38
CA ALA A 233 2.56 -21.67 1.12
C ALA A 233 3.12 -20.72 2.20
N ASP A 234 3.52 -21.29 3.32
CA ASP A 234 4.32 -20.59 4.34
C ASP A 234 5.75 -20.36 3.84
N SER A 235 6.42 -19.35 4.38
CA SER A 235 7.80 -18.97 4.05
C SER A 235 8.84 -20.08 4.27
N LYS A 236 8.46 -21.17 4.92
CA LYS A 236 9.29 -22.36 5.18
C LYS A 236 8.66 -23.65 4.66
N SER A 237 7.73 -23.59 3.69
CA SER A 237 7.06 -24.77 3.16
C SER A 237 6.84 -24.77 1.65
N TYR A 238 7.26 -23.72 0.93
CA TYR A 238 7.19 -23.70 -0.53
C TYR A 238 8.20 -24.69 -1.14
N GLU A 239 7.84 -25.24 -2.31
CA GLU A 239 8.66 -26.24 -2.99
C GLU A 239 9.44 -25.64 -4.17
N GLY A 240 10.60 -26.22 -4.44
CA GLY A 240 11.45 -25.89 -5.58
C GLY A 240 12.78 -25.26 -5.16
N LYS A 241 13.64 -25.07 -6.16
CA LYS A 241 14.89 -24.31 -6.04
C LYS A 241 14.89 -23.21 -7.08
N PHE A 242 15.45 -22.05 -6.71
CA PHE A 242 15.40 -20.85 -7.52
C PHE A 242 16.78 -20.20 -7.61
N ASP A 243 17.02 -19.50 -8.72
CA ASP A 243 18.24 -18.70 -8.86
C ASP A 243 18.17 -17.45 -7.98
N TYR A 244 16.97 -16.93 -7.77
CA TYR A 244 16.73 -15.77 -6.90
C TYR A 244 15.45 -15.98 -6.07
N ILE A 245 15.53 -15.61 -4.79
CA ILE A 245 14.40 -15.60 -3.87
C ILE A 245 14.31 -14.21 -3.25
N ALA A 246 13.15 -13.58 -3.33
CA ALA A 246 12.91 -12.25 -2.79
C ALA A 246 11.82 -12.27 -1.71
N PHE A 247 11.96 -11.35 -0.77
CA PHE A 247 10.98 -11.00 0.26
C PHE A 247 10.75 -9.49 0.17
N PHE A 248 9.67 -9.09 -0.47
CA PHE A 248 9.36 -7.67 -0.61
C PHE A 248 8.48 -7.21 0.54
N ASP A 249 9.09 -6.51 1.49
CA ASP A 249 8.44 -5.90 2.65
C ASP A 249 7.54 -6.84 3.49
N CYS A 250 7.93 -8.10 3.60
CA CYS A 250 7.16 -9.12 4.34
C CYS A 250 7.96 -9.85 5.43
N LEU A 251 9.30 -9.81 5.37
CA LEU A 251 10.14 -10.56 6.29
C LEU A 251 9.98 -10.11 7.76
N HIS A 252 9.70 -8.83 7.98
CA HIS A 252 9.49 -8.23 9.30
C HIS A 252 8.15 -8.65 9.96
N ASP A 253 7.18 -9.13 9.16
CA ASP A 253 5.88 -9.61 9.66
C ASP A 253 5.88 -11.10 10.02
N MET A 254 6.97 -11.81 9.70
CA MET A 254 7.08 -13.24 9.95
C MET A 254 7.44 -13.54 11.41
N GLY A 255 6.80 -14.55 11.99
CA GLY A 255 7.11 -15.00 13.36
C GLY A 255 8.53 -15.55 13.53
N ASP A 256 9.14 -16.05 12.47
CA ASP A 256 10.51 -16.58 12.42
C ASP A 256 11.24 -16.12 11.15
N PRO A 257 11.65 -14.85 11.08
CA PRO A 257 12.31 -14.30 9.90
C PRO A 257 13.70 -14.95 9.64
N VAL A 258 14.38 -15.37 10.69
CA VAL A 258 15.68 -16.06 10.56
C VAL A 258 15.49 -17.44 9.94
N GLY A 259 14.48 -18.19 10.38
CA GLY A 259 14.13 -19.49 9.80
C GLY A 259 13.67 -19.35 8.35
N ALA A 260 12.89 -18.34 8.01
CA ALA A 260 12.48 -18.05 6.63
C ALA A 260 13.68 -17.74 5.72
N ALA A 261 14.61 -16.88 6.17
CA ALA A 261 15.82 -16.57 5.43
C ALA A 261 16.73 -17.81 5.25
N LYS A 262 16.85 -18.65 6.28
CA LYS A 262 17.61 -19.91 6.19
C LYS A 262 16.96 -20.87 5.20
N TYR A 263 15.64 -21.02 5.25
CA TYR A 263 14.91 -21.88 4.31
C TYR A 263 15.10 -21.41 2.87
N ALA A 264 15.04 -20.10 2.63
CA ALA A 264 15.31 -19.52 1.32
C ALA A 264 16.74 -19.83 0.85
N TYR A 265 17.74 -19.68 1.73
CA TYR A 265 19.13 -20.02 1.40
C TYR A 265 19.29 -21.50 0.99
N ASP A 266 18.65 -22.42 1.71
CA ASP A 266 18.69 -23.87 1.41
C ASP A 266 17.95 -24.23 0.08
N HIS A 267 17.10 -23.32 -0.42
CA HIS A 267 16.35 -23.44 -1.67
C HIS A 267 16.90 -22.60 -2.84
N LEU A 268 18.07 -21.98 -2.66
CA LEU A 268 18.80 -21.40 -3.79
C LEU A 268 19.47 -22.49 -4.63
N ASN A 269 19.51 -22.25 -5.94
CA ASN A 269 20.38 -23.02 -6.84
C ASN A 269 21.85 -22.72 -6.51
N GLU A 270 22.72 -23.68 -6.74
CA GLU A 270 24.17 -23.43 -6.69
C GLU A 270 24.54 -22.46 -7.80
N GLY A 271 25.16 -21.33 -7.41
CA GLY A 271 25.54 -20.24 -8.31
C GLY A 271 26.88 -20.43 -9.00
#